data_ec586c4fc4f40f94d8e34451640a6221
#
_entry.id   ec586c4fc4f40f94d8e34451640a6221
#
_cell.length_a   1.000
_cell.length_b   1.000
_cell.length_c   1.000
_cell.angle_alpha   90.00
_cell.angle_beta   90.00
_cell.angle_gamma   90.00
#
_symmetry.space_group_name_H-M   'P 1'
#
loop_
_entity.id
_entity.type
_entity.pdbx_description
1 polymer ?
#
loop_
_entity_poly.entity_id
_entity_poly.type
_entity_poly.pdbx_seq_one_letter_code
_entity_poly.pdbx_strand_id
1 'polypeptide(L)'
;MRRTRTGNPHAMQIFRFLLSLTAAAVLVTGAANAADPKGFLETLKRHSIVTSTVPTNGDQNPYAIVVAPVSAGKIQKGDVLVDNFNDKNNLQGLGTTIVDYNPATKKLALFAAIPRNLPQCPGGVGLTTAMTMLTTGWVIVGSLPSQDGTATTKGQGCLIVLDPQGNVADVIAGPEINGPWGNMAVIDNGATATLFVSNTGFDVGPPDDAPPVVNKATVLRIELSITGGTPPVVTKQTVIASGLGEQADKDVFIIGPTGLALGAGGVLYVSDALTNRIAAIADAASRTDSAGVGETITRDGLLKRPLAMTTAPNGHLIVTNGLNGQAIEIDPVSGTQIYARWIDANKAQSPPGSGDLFGIAMTLSGDGFYYVEDEVNMLVLAH
;
A
#
# COMPACT_ATOMS: atom_id res chain seq x y z
N MET A 1 11.77 -83.62 55.07
CA MET A 1 10.52 -84.32 55.43
C MET A 1 9.51 -84.18 54.31
N ARG A 2 9.28 -85.31 53.65
CA ARG A 2 7.95 -85.85 53.31
C ARG A 2 7.02 -84.88 52.58
N ARG A 3 6.48 -85.17 51.54
CA ARG A 3 5.90 -86.27 50.70
C ARG A 3 4.82 -85.51 49.87
N THR A 4 4.49 -85.78 48.79
CA THR A 4 4.18 -86.81 47.79
C THR A 4 2.95 -86.37 46.98
N ARG A 5 3.06 -86.57 45.66
CA ARG A 5 2.09 -87.28 44.81
C ARG A 5 0.72 -86.61 44.60
N THR A 6 0.12 -86.61 43.48
CA THR A 6 -0.04 -87.41 42.27
C THR A 6 -1.11 -86.68 41.49
N GLY A 7 -1.23 -86.69 40.24
CA GLY A 7 -1.64 -87.60 39.25
C GLY A 7 -2.17 -86.89 38.01
N ASN A 8 -1.85 -87.42 36.92
CA ASN A 8 -2.35 -87.29 35.57
C ASN A 8 -3.80 -87.87 35.45
N PRO A 9 -4.47 -87.88 34.31
CA PRO A 9 -4.25 -87.28 32.95
C PRO A 9 -5.56 -86.83 32.23
N HIS A 10 -5.37 -86.40 30.96
CA HIS A 10 -6.30 -86.39 29.81
C HIS A 10 -7.36 -85.36 29.70
N ALA A 11 -7.19 -84.47 28.73
CA ALA A 11 -8.05 -84.49 27.50
C ALA A 11 -7.52 -83.49 26.50
N MET A 12 -7.11 -84.07 25.37
CA MET A 12 -6.73 -83.38 24.19
C MET A 12 -7.99 -82.85 23.45
N GLN A 13 -8.18 -81.52 23.43
CA GLN A 13 -9.14 -80.90 22.55
C GLN A 13 -8.39 -80.06 21.53
N ILE A 14 -8.47 -80.53 20.29
CA ILE A 14 -7.96 -79.85 19.11
C ILE A 14 -8.94 -78.73 18.74
N PHE A 15 -8.58 -77.46 19.03
CA PHE A 15 -9.28 -76.32 18.47
C PHE A 15 -8.57 -75.93 17.14
N ARG A 16 -9.29 -76.16 16.05
CA ARG A 16 -8.94 -75.60 14.74
C ARG A 16 -9.23 -74.14 14.73
N PHE A 17 -8.20 -73.27 14.77
CA PHE A 17 -8.33 -71.86 14.46
C PHE A 17 -8.37 -71.71 12.93
N LEU A 18 -9.53 -71.31 12.44
CA LEU A 18 -9.68 -70.76 11.07
C LEU A 18 -9.09 -69.33 11.07
N LEU A 19 -7.91 -69.15 10.41
CA LEU A 19 -7.40 -67.84 10.11
C LEU A 19 -8.22 -67.29 8.93
N SER A 20 -9.16 -66.37 9.23
CA SER A 20 -9.77 -65.51 8.19
C SER A 20 -8.80 -64.40 7.81
N LEU A 21 -8.16 -64.51 6.66
CA LEU A 21 -7.42 -63.42 6.05
C LEU A 21 -8.43 -62.38 5.53
N THR A 22 -8.64 -61.30 6.28
CA THR A 22 -9.28 -60.10 5.76
C THR A 22 -8.24 -59.29 5.03
N ALA A 23 -8.30 -59.31 3.69
CA ALA A 23 -7.54 -58.38 2.85
C ALA A 23 -8.10 -56.97 3.02
N ALA A 24 -7.38 -56.16 3.78
CA ALA A 24 -7.64 -54.72 3.85
C ALA A 24 -7.19 -54.09 2.52
N ALA A 25 -8.14 -53.76 1.65
CA ALA A 25 -7.87 -52.91 0.47
C ALA A 25 -7.54 -51.52 0.99
N VAL A 26 -6.26 -51.13 0.93
CA VAL A 26 -5.83 -49.75 1.12
C VAL A 26 -6.25 -48.97 -0.12
N LEU A 27 -7.35 -48.25 -0.01
CA LEU A 27 -7.71 -47.20 -0.97
C LEU A 27 -6.66 -46.07 -0.80
N VAL A 28 -5.63 -46.07 -1.66
CA VAL A 28 -4.79 -44.89 -1.88
C VAL A 28 -5.69 -43.88 -2.60
N THR A 29 -6.35 -43.03 -1.82
CA THR A 29 -6.92 -41.81 -2.37
C THR A 29 -5.75 -40.95 -2.78
N GLY A 30 -5.42 -40.97 -4.09
CA GLY A 30 -4.54 -39.98 -4.68
C GLY A 30 -5.11 -38.60 -4.31
N ALA A 31 -4.38 -37.84 -3.50
CA ALA A 31 -4.65 -36.42 -3.37
C ALA A 31 -4.58 -35.86 -4.79
N ALA A 32 -5.71 -35.48 -5.34
CA ALA A 32 -5.74 -34.63 -6.52
C ALA A 32 -4.89 -33.41 -6.13
N ASN A 33 -3.75 -33.20 -6.79
CA ASN A 33 -3.06 -31.93 -6.72
C ASN A 33 -4.09 -30.89 -7.17
N ALA A 34 -4.68 -30.18 -6.20
CA ALA A 34 -5.36 -28.95 -6.51
C ALA A 34 -4.30 -28.10 -7.22
N ALA A 35 -4.58 -27.70 -8.46
CA ALA A 35 -3.73 -26.73 -9.13
C ALA A 35 -3.52 -25.56 -8.16
N ASP A 36 -2.29 -25.11 -8.02
CA ASP A 36 -2.00 -23.95 -7.17
C ASP A 36 -3.01 -22.85 -7.48
N PRO A 37 -3.62 -22.22 -6.45
CA PRO A 37 -4.58 -21.17 -6.71
C PRO A 37 -3.92 -20.11 -7.56
N LYS A 38 -4.56 -19.75 -8.67
CA LYS A 38 -4.08 -18.67 -9.53
C LYS A 38 -3.92 -17.41 -8.71
N GLY A 39 -2.83 -16.69 -8.92
CA GLY A 39 -2.63 -15.38 -8.31
C GLY A 39 -3.75 -14.41 -8.72
N PHE A 40 -4.02 -13.41 -7.89
CA PHE A 40 -5.04 -12.39 -8.17
C PHE A 40 -4.78 -11.65 -9.49
N LEU A 41 -3.53 -11.22 -9.72
CA LEU A 41 -3.14 -10.53 -10.97
C LEU A 41 -3.37 -11.39 -12.21
N GLU A 42 -3.25 -12.70 -12.11
CA GLU A 42 -3.47 -13.61 -13.23
C GLU A 42 -4.95 -13.64 -13.66
N THR A 43 -5.87 -13.36 -12.74
CA THR A 43 -7.31 -13.34 -13.02
C THR A 43 -7.75 -12.11 -13.80
N LEU A 44 -7.05 -10.99 -13.67
CA LEU A 44 -7.38 -9.74 -14.34
C LEU A 44 -7.04 -9.83 -15.83
N LYS A 45 -7.97 -9.49 -16.71
CA LYS A 45 -7.79 -9.67 -18.16
C LYS A 45 -7.82 -8.35 -18.94
N ARG A 46 -8.32 -7.30 -18.33
CA ARG A 46 -8.56 -6.02 -19.01
C ARG A 46 -7.97 -4.87 -18.23
N HIS A 47 -7.50 -3.87 -18.97
CA HIS A 47 -7.10 -2.56 -18.50
C HIS A 47 -7.93 -1.53 -19.25
N SER A 48 -8.74 -0.79 -18.54
CA SER A 48 -9.67 0.17 -19.14
C SER A 48 -9.31 1.58 -18.67
N ILE A 49 -8.88 2.44 -19.58
CA ILE A 49 -8.76 3.87 -19.29
C ILE A 49 -10.14 4.36 -18.86
N VAL A 50 -10.19 4.98 -17.70
CA VAL A 50 -11.42 5.43 -17.06
C VAL A 50 -11.67 6.90 -17.38
N THR A 51 -10.69 7.76 -17.08
CA THR A 51 -10.77 9.19 -17.30
C THR A 51 -9.38 9.84 -17.20
N SER A 52 -9.21 11.05 -17.76
CA SER A 52 -8.08 11.90 -17.40
C SER A 52 -8.26 12.43 -15.98
N THR A 53 -7.16 12.62 -15.26
CA THR A 53 -7.13 13.17 -13.90
C THR A 53 -6.87 14.66 -13.84
N VAL A 54 -6.66 15.30 -15.00
CA VAL A 54 -6.31 16.72 -15.11
C VAL A 54 -7.54 17.60 -14.89
N PRO A 55 -7.59 18.41 -13.84
CA PRO A 55 -8.66 19.37 -13.59
C PRO A 55 -8.49 20.64 -14.43
N THR A 56 -9.44 21.57 -14.31
CA THR A 56 -9.45 22.82 -15.10
C THR A 56 -8.28 23.76 -14.82
N ASN A 57 -7.62 23.67 -13.67
CA ASN A 57 -6.42 24.46 -13.36
C ASN A 57 -5.15 23.92 -14.03
N GLY A 58 -5.22 22.69 -14.57
CA GLY A 58 -4.14 22.06 -15.31
C GLY A 58 -3.12 21.30 -14.45
N ASP A 59 -3.36 21.10 -13.15
CA ASP A 59 -2.53 20.22 -12.33
C ASP A 59 -2.53 18.81 -12.94
N GLN A 60 -1.40 18.11 -12.86
CA GLN A 60 -1.17 16.86 -13.57
C GLN A 60 -0.27 15.93 -12.73
N ASN A 61 0.11 14.80 -13.30
CA ASN A 61 0.90 13.76 -12.66
C ASN A 61 0.15 13.20 -11.44
N PRO A 62 -0.86 12.31 -11.69
CA PRO A 62 -1.66 11.72 -10.63
C PRO A 62 -0.85 10.75 -9.78
N TYR A 63 -0.92 10.89 -8.45
CA TYR A 63 -0.14 10.10 -7.51
C TYR A 63 -1.00 9.24 -6.58
N ALA A 64 -1.79 9.86 -5.70
CA ALA A 64 -2.62 9.11 -4.77
C ALA A 64 -3.91 8.62 -5.40
N ILE A 65 -4.38 7.45 -4.96
CA ILE A 65 -5.73 6.95 -5.23
C ILE A 65 -6.38 6.50 -3.93
N VAL A 66 -7.64 6.87 -3.74
CA VAL A 66 -8.49 6.32 -2.68
C VAL A 66 -9.85 5.97 -3.26
N VAL A 67 -10.31 4.72 -3.04
CA VAL A 67 -11.69 4.33 -3.31
C VAL A 67 -12.53 4.61 -2.06
N ALA A 68 -13.51 5.48 -2.18
CA ALA A 68 -14.30 5.97 -1.05
C ALA A 68 -15.08 4.85 -0.34
N PRO A 69 -14.81 4.58 0.95
CA PRO A 69 -15.45 3.50 1.69
C PRO A 69 -16.90 3.81 2.06
N VAL A 70 -17.27 5.09 2.10
CA VAL A 70 -18.58 5.59 2.50
C VAL A 70 -19.00 6.78 1.64
N SER A 71 -20.29 7.09 1.63
CA SER A 71 -20.79 8.35 1.09
C SER A 71 -20.74 9.44 2.17
N ALA A 72 -20.14 10.60 1.86
CA ALA A 72 -20.06 11.76 2.74
C ALA A 72 -19.89 13.04 1.92
N GLY A 73 -20.72 14.05 2.18
CA GLY A 73 -20.66 15.33 1.48
C GLY A 73 -20.81 15.22 -0.04
N LYS A 74 -19.78 15.58 -0.78
CA LYS A 74 -19.74 15.46 -2.25
C LYS A 74 -19.44 14.05 -2.73
N ILE A 75 -18.76 13.25 -1.89
CA ILE A 75 -18.23 11.93 -2.23
C ILE A 75 -19.33 10.88 -2.11
N GLN A 76 -19.45 9.97 -3.07
CA GLN A 76 -20.30 8.79 -2.99
C GLN A 76 -19.44 7.55 -2.69
N LYS A 77 -20.01 6.58 -1.96
CA LYS A 77 -19.32 5.29 -1.74
C LYS A 77 -18.97 4.65 -3.09
N GLY A 78 -17.69 4.32 -3.25
CA GLY A 78 -17.14 3.76 -4.48
C GLY A 78 -16.60 4.80 -5.45
N ASP A 79 -16.74 6.09 -5.17
CA ASP A 79 -16.03 7.14 -5.92
C ASP A 79 -14.51 6.97 -5.76
N VAL A 80 -13.77 7.46 -6.72
CA VAL A 80 -12.30 7.35 -6.75
C VAL A 80 -11.69 8.74 -6.67
N LEU A 81 -11.11 9.04 -5.53
CA LEU A 81 -10.35 10.27 -5.33
C LEU A 81 -8.93 10.09 -5.87
N VAL A 82 -8.45 11.06 -6.64
CA VAL A 82 -7.08 11.08 -7.19
C VAL A 82 -6.51 12.47 -6.98
N ASP A 83 -5.30 12.57 -6.43
CA ASP A 83 -4.58 13.83 -6.38
C ASP A 83 -3.57 13.98 -7.51
N ASN A 84 -3.12 15.20 -7.73
CA ASN A 84 -2.11 15.54 -8.74
C ASN A 84 -0.89 16.16 -8.03
N PHE A 85 0.29 15.59 -8.27
CA PHE A 85 1.55 16.02 -7.65
C PHE A 85 2.18 17.24 -8.33
N ASN A 86 2.00 17.36 -9.64
CA ASN A 86 2.60 18.43 -10.43
C ASN A 86 1.59 19.56 -10.73
N ASP A 87 2.10 20.78 -10.89
CA ASP A 87 1.31 21.88 -11.40
C ASP A 87 1.13 21.78 -12.94
N LYS A 88 0.42 22.76 -13.51
CA LYS A 88 0.19 22.85 -14.97
C LYS A 88 1.45 22.97 -15.82
N ASN A 89 2.59 23.30 -15.22
CA ASN A 89 3.88 23.36 -15.90
C ASN A 89 4.69 22.08 -15.75
N ASN A 90 4.07 21.05 -15.19
CA ASN A 90 4.69 19.76 -14.87
C ASN A 90 5.84 19.87 -13.86
N LEU A 91 5.77 20.82 -12.92
CA LEU A 91 6.73 20.95 -11.84
C LEU A 91 6.30 20.14 -10.62
N GLN A 92 7.16 19.24 -10.18
CA GLN A 92 6.91 18.29 -9.09
C GLN A 92 6.77 18.99 -7.72
N GLY A 93 5.88 18.49 -6.87
CA GLY A 93 5.65 19.08 -5.55
C GLY A 93 4.94 20.43 -5.57
N LEU A 94 4.20 20.72 -6.65
CA LEU A 94 3.49 21.98 -6.87
C LEU A 94 2.01 21.78 -7.19
N GLY A 95 1.54 20.52 -7.32
CA GLY A 95 0.15 20.17 -7.47
C GLY A 95 -0.64 20.36 -6.16
N THR A 96 -1.88 20.77 -6.29
CA THR A 96 -2.73 21.20 -5.15
C THR A 96 -4.15 20.69 -5.24
N THR A 97 -4.47 19.89 -6.27
CA THR A 97 -5.84 19.48 -6.54
C THR A 97 -6.07 17.99 -6.34
N ILE A 98 -7.28 17.67 -5.87
CA ILE A 98 -7.83 16.33 -5.80
C ILE A 98 -9.08 16.30 -6.65
N VAL A 99 -9.17 15.34 -7.56
CA VAL A 99 -10.35 15.09 -8.38
C VAL A 99 -11.11 13.87 -7.84
N ASP A 100 -12.41 13.83 -8.12
CA ASP A 100 -13.35 12.79 -7.73
C ASP A 100 -13.99 12.21 -8.98
N TYR A 101 -13.72 10.93 -9.25
CA TYR A 101 -14.36 10.18 -10.32
C TYR A 101 -15.47 9.29 -9.77
N ASN A 102 -16.68 9.49 -10.27
CA ASN A 102 -17.83 8.65 -9.91
C ASN A 102 -18.03 7.54 -10.96
N PRO A 103 -17.77 6.25 -10.63
CA PRO A 103 -17.88 5.14 -11.57
C PRO A 103 -19.31 4.89 -12.10
N ALA A 104 -20.34 5.22 -11.31
CA ALA A 104 -21.73 5.00 -11.70
C ALA A 104 -22.18 6.00 -12.77
N THR A 105 -21.73 7.25 -12.69
CA THR A 105 -22.09 8.30 -13.65
C THR A 105 -21.02 8.54 -14.72
N LYS A 106 -19.83 7.96 -14.53
CA LYS A 106 -18.62 8.15 -15.35
C LYS A 106 -18.21 9.63 -15.47
N LYS A 107 -18.40 10.39 -14.40
CA LYS A 107 -18.07 11.81 -14.36
C LYS A 107 -16.89 12.05 -13.43
N LEU A 108 -16.00 12.95 -13.87
CA LEU A 108 -14.95 13.54 -13.05
C LEU A 108 -15.38 14.92 -12.57
N ALA A 109 -15.14 15.23 -11.32
CA ALA A 109 -15.34 16.53 -10.71
C ALA A 109 -14.11 16.95 -9.90
N LEU A 110 -13.95 18.25 -9.68
CA LEU A 110 -12.97 18.75 -8.71
C LEU A 110 -13.52 18.52 -7.30
N PHE A 111 -12.82 17.72 -6.50
CA PHE A 111 -13.15 17.53 -5.09
C PHE A 111 -12.57 18.66 -4.24
N ALA A 112 -11.26 18.91 -4.34
CA ALA A 112 -10.57 19.93 -3.57
C ALA A 112 -9.53 20.67 -4.43
N ALA A 113 -9.40 21.98 -4.15
CA ALA A 113 -8.27 22.81 -4.58
C ALA A 113 -7.68 23.47 -3.33
N ILE A 114 -6.52 23.01 -2.92
CA ILE A 114 -5.90 23.41 -1.66
C ILE A 114 -5.02 24.64 -1.89
N PRO A 115 -5.12 25.69 -1.06
CA PRO A 115 -4.26 26.84 -1.18
C PRO A 115 -2.77 26.47 -1.03
N ARG A 116 -1.90 26.90 -1.95
CA ARG A 116 -0.46 26.62 -1.87
C ARG A 116 0.19 27.10 -0.57
N ASN A 117 -0.23 28.26 -0.11
CA ASN A 117 0.24 28.86 1.12
C ASN A 117 -0.74 28.51 2.24
N LEU A 118 -0.54 27.36 2.87
CA LEU A 118 -1.30 26.93 4.04
C LEU A 118 -0.43 27.17 5.27
N PRO A 119 -0.75 28.17 6.13
CA PRO A 119 0.13 28.63 7.21
C PRO A 119 0.54 27.54 8.19
N GLN A 120 -0.32 26.53 8.39
CA GLN A 120 -0.07 25.40 9.29
C GLN A 120 0.82 24.32 8.67
N CYS A 121 1.03 24.33 7.35
CA CYS A 121 1.93 23.41 6.66
C CYS A 121 3.28 24.09 6.41
N PRO A 122 4.36 23.74 7.10
CA PRO A 122 5.57 24.56 7.21
C PRO A 122 6.22 24.90 5.87
N GLY A 123 6.21 23.99 4.92
CA GLY A 123 6.81 24.20 3.58
C GLY A 123 5.81 24.63 2.51
N GLY A 124 4.51 24.67 2.82
CA GLY A 124 3.44 24.88 1.85
C GLY A 124 2.83 23.57 1.36
N VAL A 125 2.18 23.60 0.19
CA VAL A 125 1.41 22.47 -0.35
C VAL A 125 1.96 21.99 -1.68
N GLY A 126 2.21 20.68 -1.75
CA GLY A 126 2.48 19.86 -2.91
C GLY A 126 2.04 18.44 -2.60
N LEU A 127 0.94 17.99 -3.20
CA LEU A 127 0.29 16.72 -2.83
C LEU A 127 1.13 15.51 -3.21
N THR A 128 0.98 14.41 -2.45
CA THR A 128 1.79 13.19 -2.60
C THR A 128 0.90 11.94 -2.66
N THR A 129 1.47 10.78 -2.90
CA THR A 129 0.73 9.50 -2.86
C THR A 129 0.10 9.17 -1.49
N ALA A 130 0.40 9.92 -0.45
CA ALA A 130 -0.12 9.73 0.89
C ALA A 130 -1.55 10.27 1.02
N MET A 131 -2.56 9.48 0.68
CA MET A 131 -3.97 9.85 0.85
C MET A 131 -4.79 8.70 1.44
N THR A 132 -5.78 9.04 2.25
CA THR A 132 -6.80 8.11 2.75
C THR A 132 -8.12 8.84 3.00
N MET A 133 -9.22 8.09 3.05
CA MET A 133 -10.54 8.57 3.48
C MET A 133 -11.02 7.73 4.66
N LEU A 134 -11.37 8.40 5.75
CA LEU A 134 -11.94 7.77 6.94
C LEU A 134 -13.42 7.42 6.74
N THR A 135 -13.89 6.41 7.46
CA THR A 135 -15.32 6.00 7.45
C THR A 135 -16.26 7.08 7.97
N THR A 136 -15.73 8.11 8.58
CA THR A 136 -16.46 9.33 9.00
C THR A 136 -16.51 10.41 7.92
N GLY A 137 -15.88 10.17 6.76
CA GLY A 137 -15.92 11.07 5.62
C GLY A 137 -14.76 12.07 5.52
N TRP A 138 -13.88 12.14 6.51
CA TRP A 138 -12.69 12.97 6.45
C TRP A 138 -11.67 12.39 5.45
N VAL A 139 -11.10 13.26 4.61
CA VAL A 139 -10.01 12.90 3.72
C VAL A 139 -8.71 13.48 4.28
N ILE A 140 -7.66 12.66 4.35
CA ILE A 140 -6.34 13.07 4.84
C ILE A 140 -5.35 12.85 3.71
N VAL A 141 -4.64 13.90 3.32
CA VAL A 141 -3.67 13.86 2.22
C VAL A 141 -2.33 14.43 2.64
N GLY A 142 -1.24 13.80 2.19
CA GLY A 142 0.12 14.23 2.43
C GLY A 142 0.55 15.38 1.52
N SER A 143 1.50 16.15 2.02
CA SER A 143 2.16 17.22 1.28
C SER A 143 3.67 17.11 1.45
N LEU A 144 4.40 17.19 0.34
CA LEU A 144 5.86 17.38 0.26
C LEU A 144 6.12 18.42 -0.83
N PRO A 145 6.08 19.72 -0.49
CA PRO A 145 6.12 20.80 -1.46
C PRO A 145 7.52 21.08 -2.01
N SER A 146 7.57 21.66 -3.19
CA SER A 146 8.76 22.25 -3.78
C SER A 146 8.49 23.69 -4.22
N GLN A 147 9.55 24.49 -4.43
CA GLN A 147 9.43 25.85 -4.99
C GLN A 147 9.64 25.87 -6.50
N ASP A 148 10.48 25.00 -7.04
CA ASP A 148 10.93 24.96 -8.42
C ASP A 148 10.73 23.62 -9.12
N GLY A 149 10.12 22.64 -8.47
CA GLY A 149 9.92 21.30 -9.01
C GLY A 149 11.05 20.32 -8.70
N THR A 150 12.06 20.72 -7.93
CA THR A 150 13.19 19.85 -7.58
C THR A 150 13.25 19.55 -6.09
N ALA A 151 13.89 18.43 -5.74
CA ALA A 151 14.16 18.09 -4.34
C ALA A 151 15.07 19.10 -3.63
N THR A 152 15.85 19.90 -4.35
CA THR A 152 16.71 20.94 -3.79
C THR A 152 15.93 22.01 -3.03
N THR A 153 14.76 22.36 -3.51
CA THR A 153 13.91 23.41 -2.93
C THR A 153 12.70 22.85 -2.18
N LYS A 154 12.72 21.56 -1.88
CA LYS A 154 11.65 20.95 -1.09
C LYS A 154 11.49 21.61 0.28
N GLY A 155 10.25 21.81 0.69
CA GLY A 155 9.92 22.23 2.05
C GLY A 155 9.57 21.06 2.95
N GLN A 156 9.45 21.33 4.26
CA GLN A 156 8.87 20.37 5.18
C GLN A 156 7.38 20.22 4.89
N GLY A 157 6.93 18.98 4.76
CA GLY A 157 5.54 18.63 4.50
C GLY A 157 4.65 18.59 5.73
N CYS A 158 3.42 18.19 5.49
CA CYS A 158 2.37 18.02 6.49
C CYS A 158 1.34 17.00 6.01
N LEU A 159 0.35 16.68 6.86
CA LEU A 159 -0.88 16.00 6.45
C LEU A 159 -2.02 17.02 6.53
N ILE A 160 -2.78 17.13 5.46
CA ILE A 160 -3.89 18.07 5.33
C ILE A 160 -5.19 17.30 5.54
N VAL A 161 -6.03 17.76 6.45
CA VAL A 161 -7.33 17.17 6.74
C VAL A 161 -8.40 17.97 6.01
N LEU A 162 -9.13 17.29 5.13
CA LEU A 162 -10.23 17.86 4.36
C LEU A 162 -11.56 17.36 4.89
N ASP A 163 -12.54 18.26 4.92
CA ASP A 163 -13.93 17.90 5.18
C ASP A 163 -14.54 17.15 3.96
N PRO A 164 -15.72 16.53 4.11
CA PRO A 164 -16.38 15.84 3.00
C PRO A 164 -16.81 16.76 1.84
N GLN A 165 -16.66 18.07 1.98
CA GLN A 165 -16.91 19.07 0.94
C GLN A 165 -15.63 19.48 0.19
N GLY A 166 -14.46 18.95 0.62
CA GLY A 166 -13.15 19.27 0.04
C GLY A 166 -12.52 20.55 0.57
N ASN A 167 -13.02 21.11 1.69
CA ASN A 167 -12.41 22.25 2.32
C ASN A 167 -11.34 21.81 3.32
N VAL A 168 -10.26 22.59 3.42
CA VAL A 168 -9.24 22.37 4.46
C VAL A 168 -9.88 22.66 5.83
N ALA A 169 -9.89 21.67 6.70
CA ALA A 169 -10.45 21.75 8.03
C ALA A 169 -9.37 21.78 9.12
N ASP A 170 -8.25 21.08 8.91
CA ASP A 170 -7.13 21.06 9.85
C ASP A 170 -5.82 20.63 9.12
N VAL A 171 -4.69 20.76 9.82
CA VAL A 171 -3.36 20.33 9.35
C VAL A 171 -2.64 19.63 10.50
N ILE A 172 -2.14 18.43 10.22
CA ILE A 172 -1.27 17.69 11.13
C ILE A 172 0.16 17.92 10.68
N ALA A 173 0.92 18.63 11.48
CA ALA A 173 2.34 18.92 11.25
C ALA A 173 3.15 18.64 12.53
N GLY A 174 4.46 18.62 12.41
CA GLY A 174 5.37 18.40 13.53
C GLY A 174 6.76 17.97 13.07
N PRO A 175 7.74 17.88 13.97
CA PRO A 175 9.11 17.57 13.61
C PRO A 175 9.30 16.16 13.04
N GLU A 176 8.38 15.24 13.37
CA GLU A 176 8.41 13.87 12.87
C GLU A 176 7.77 13.73 11.48
N ILE A 177 7.06 14.75 10.96
CA ILE A 177 6.46 14.77 9.63
C ILE A 177 7.32 15.65 8.73
N ASN A 178 8.09 15.03 7.83
CA ASN A 178 8.91 15.76 6.86
C ASN A 178 8.34 15.67 5.45
N GLY A 179 8.15 14.47 4.95
CA GLY A 179 7.56 14.24 3.63
C GLY A 179 6.69 12.97 3.66
N PRO A 180 5.40 13.07 3.98
CA PRO A 180 4.47 11.96 3.80
C PRO A 180 4.45 11.61 2.31
N TRP A 181 4.96 10.42 1.95
CA TRP A 181 5.30 10.15 0.55
C TRP A 181 4.42 9.10 -0.12
N GLY A 182 4.38 7.89 0.42
CA GLY A 182 3.68 6.77 -0.16
C GLY A 182 2.22 6.61 0.30
N ASN A 183 1.46 5.74 -0.35
CA ASN A 183 0.08 5.49 0.04
C ASN A 183 -0.02 5.11 1.52
N MET A 184 -1.01 5.66 2.20
CA MET A 184 -1.28 5.38 3.62
C MET A 184 -1.96 4.03 3.79
N ALA A 185 -1.63 3.35 4.89
CA ALA A 185 -2.48 2.29 5.43
C ALA A 185 -3.26 2.84 6.63
N VAL A 186 -4.47 2.34 6.85
CA VAL A 186 -5.35 2.84 7.92
C VAL A 186 -6.08 1.71 8.63
N ILE A 187 -6.19 1.83 9.96
CA ILE A 187 -7.13 1.09 10.79
C ILE A 187 -8.15 2.11 11.27
N ASP A 188 -9.41 1.98 10.89
CA ASP A 188 -10.47 2.94 11.20
C ASP A 188 -11.64 2.22 11.88
N ASN A 189 -11.97 2.68 13.09
CA ASN A 189 -13.04 2.15 13.92
C ASN A 189 -14.19 3.16 14.09
N GLY A 190 -14.21 4.22 13.28
CA GLY A 190 -15.21 5.28 13.34
C GLY A 190 -14.94 6.34 14.42
N ALA A 191 -14.81 5.94 15.70
CA ALA A 191 -14.47 6.86 16.79
C ALA A 191 -12.96 7.10 16.95
N THR A 192 -12.15 6.21 16.41
CA THR A 192 -10.68 6.31 16.37
C THR A 192 -10.16 5.83 15.04
N ALA A 193 -9.04 6.38 14.62
CA ALA A 193 -8.29 5.85 13.49
C ALA A 193 -6.79 5.80 13.81
N THR A 194 -6.10 4.86 13.17
CA THR A 194 -4.64 4.78 13.19
C THR A 194 -4.15 4.85 11.76
N LEU A 195 -3.40 5.90 11.47
CA LEU A 195 -2.74 6.09 10.18
C LEU A 195 -1.33 5.53 10.25
N PHE A 196 -0.90 4.88 9.17
CA PHE A 196 0.49 4.54 8.93
C PHE A 196 0.96 5.34 7.71
N VAL A 197 2.08 6.06 7.87
CA VAL A 197 2.59 7.01 6.88
C VAL A 197 4.06 6.76 6.67
N SER A 198 4.48 6.44 5.44
CA SER A 198 5.88 6.49 5.05
C SER A 198 6.30 7.96 4.92
N ASN A 199 7.50 8.28 5.39
CA ASN A 199 7.92 9.65 5.59
C ASN A 199 9.37 9.80 5.17
N THR A 200 9.62 10.63 4.18
CA THR A 200 10.92 10.81 3.51
C THR A 200 11.36 12.27 3.49
N GLY A 201 12.50 12.53 2.86
CA GLY A 201 12.98 13.88 2.58
C GLY A 201 13.83 14.50 3.69
N PHE A 202 14.19 13.74 4.73
CA PHE A 202 15.08 14.23 5.80
C PHE A 202 16.50 14.41 5.29
N ASP A 203 16.99 15.65 5.28
CA ASP A 203 18.37 16.00 4.86
C ASP A 203 18.77 15.50 3.46
N VAL A 204 17.79 15.19 2.63
CA VAL A 204 18.01 14.83 1.22
C VAL A 204 18.52 16.07 0.50
N GLY A 205 19.70 15.93 -0.09
CA GLY A 205 20.35 17.00 -0.84
C GLY A 205 19.80 17.20 -2.25
N PRO A 206 20.51 17.96 -3.11
CA PRO A 206 20.11 18.17 -4.49
C PRO A 206 20.15 16.86 -5.30
N PRO A 207 19.36 16.74 -6.36
CA PRO A 207 19.34 15.58 -7.26
C PRO A 207 20.51 15.63 -8.27
N ASP A 208 21.73 15.45 -7.76
CA ASP A 208 22.94 15.34 -8.56
C ASP A 208 22.96 14.07 -9.42
N ASP A 209 24.00 13.88 -10.25
CA ASP A 209 24.17 12.63 -11.02
C ASP A 209 24.35 11.39 -10.13
N ALA A 210 24.82 11.57 -8.90
CA ALA A 210 24.96 10.51 -7.88
C ALA A 210 24.64 11.06 -6.48
N PRO A 211 23.38 11.41 -6.20
CA PRO A 211 23.01 11.99 -4.93
C PRO A 211 23.27 11.00 -3.77
N PRO A 212 23.72 11.49 -2.60
CA PRO A 212 24.01 10.60 -1.49
C PRO A 212 22.74 9.95 -0.94
N VAL A 213 22.86 8.68 -0.54
CA VAL A 213 21.83 7.99 0.24
C VAL A 213 21.87 8.53 1.67
N VAL A 214 20.72 8.94 2.16
CA VAL A 214 20.50 9.33 3.55
C VAL A 214 19.64 8.26 4.22
N ASN A 215 20.00 7.80 5.41
CA ASN A 215 19.28 6.75 6.14
C ASN A 215 18.45 7.36 7.28
N LYS A 216 17.52 8.25 6.93
CA LYS A 216 16.69 8.98 7.90
C LYS A 216 15.17 8.82 7.66
N ALA A 217 14.77 8.21 6.56
CA ALA A 217 13.37 7.97 6.30
C ALA A 217 12.75 7.07 7.37
N THR A 218 11.47 7.31 7.65
CA THR A 218 10.73 6.67 8.74
C THR A 218 9.38 6.14 8.27
N VAL A 219 8.75 5.33 9.12
CA VAL A 219 7.32 5.06 9.08
C VAL A 219 6.71 5.54 10.38
N LEU A 220 5.72 6.42 10.27
CA LEU A 220 4.97 6.96 11.39
C LEU A 220 3.67 6.18 11.59
N ARG A 221 3.32 5.96 12.86
CA ARG A 221 1.97 5.66 13.29
C ARG A 221 1.38 6.91 13.95
N ILE A 222 0.20 7.34 13.47
CA ILE A 222 -0.53 8.50 13.99
C ILE A 222 -1.89 8.02 14.47
N GLU A 223 -2.15 8.15 15.76
CA GLU A 223 -3.41 7.77 16.40
C GLU A 223 -4.33 8.98 16.47
N LEU A 224 -5.56 8.81 16.01
CA LEU A 224 -6.57 9.85 15.91
C LEU A 224 -7.77 9.52 16.79
N SER A 225 -8.30 10.53 17.48
CA SER A 225 -9.64 10.53 18.07
C SER A 225 -10.59 11.28 17.13
N ILE A 226 -11.76 10.72 16.89
CA ILE A 226 -12.75 11.25 15.96
C ILE A 226 -14.05 11.51 16.70
N THR A 227 -14.44 12.77 16.76
CA THR A 227 -15.75 13.18 17.31
C THR A 227 -16.59 13.74 16.19
N GLY A 228 -17.82 13.33 16.07
CA GLY A 228 -18.70 13.68 14.95
C GLY A 228 -18.76 15.21 14.69
N GLY A 229 -18.56 15.59 13.43
CA GLY A 229 -18.64 16.98 12.96
C GLY A 229 -17.41 17.85 13.21
N THR A 230 -16.37 17.34 13.89
CA THR A 230 -15.10 18.07 14.10
C THR A 230 -13.94 17.31 13.42
N PRO A 231 -12.87 18.01 13.01
CA PRO A 231 -11.70 17.36 12.45
C PRO A 231 -11.11 16.31 13.42
N PRO A 232 -10.56 15.20 12.90
CA PRO A 232 -9.84 14.21 13.71
C PRO A 232 -8.70 14.86 14.48
N VAL A 233 -8.56 14.52 15.76
CA VAL A 233 -7.52 15.06 16.65
C VAL A 233 -6.42 14.03 16.86
N VAL A 234 -5.17 14.41 16.64
CA VAL A 234 -4.02 13.57 16.94
C VAL A 234 -3.89 13.35 18.44
N THR A 235 -3.91 12.09 18.86
CA THR A 235 -3.74 11.72 20.27
C THR A 235 -2.31 11.21 20.53
N LYS A 236 -1.66 10.64 19.51
CA LYS A 236 -0.28 10.14 19.62
C LYS A 236 0.38 10.02 18.25
N GLN A 237 1.70 10.26 18.22
CA GLN A 237 2.56 9.94 17.10
C GLN A 237 3.69 9.02 17.58
N THR A 238 4.04 8.02 16.78
CA THR A 238 5.11 7.06 17.11
C THR A 238 5.88 6.71 15.84
N VAL A 239 7.19 6.85 15.85
CA VAL A 239 8.08 6.31 14.80
C VAL A 239 8.17 4.80 15.00
N ILE A 240 7.58 4.02 14.11
CA ILE A 240 7.53 2.55 14.21
C ILE A 240 8.58 1.84 13.34
N ALA A 241 9.19 2.57 12.38
CA ALA A 241 10.38 2.15 11.65
C ALA A 241 11.25 3.38 11.35
N SER A 242 12.56 3.20 11.30
CA SER A 242 13.53 4.27 11.09
C SER A 242 14.83 3.75 10.50
N GLY A 243 15.64 4.65 9.92
CA GLY A 243 16.88 4.28 9.29
C GLY A 243 16.71 3.72 7.87
N LEU A 244 15.52 3.87 7.29
CA LEU A 244 15.27 3.54 5.90
C LEU A 244 16.05 4.50 4.98
N GLY A 245 16.53 3.98 3.85
CA GLY A 245 17.27 4.78 2.89
C GLY A 245 16.35 5.70 2.10
N GLU A 246 16.83 6.90 1.83
CA GLU A 246 16.18 7.90 0.96
C GLU A 246 17.23 8.65 0.14
N GLN A 247 16.83 9.16 -1.02
CA GLN A 247 17.74 9.79 -1.97
C GLN A 247 16.94 10.74 -2.87
N ALA A 248 17.52 11.90 -3.20
CA ALA A 248 16.97 12.75 -4.25
C ALA A 248 17.06 12.07 -5.61
N ASP A 249 16.10 12.34 -6.47
CA ASP A 249 16.07 11.84 -7.84
C ASP A 249 15.59 12.95 -8.76
N LYS A 250 16.23 13.12 -9.92
CA LYS A 250 15.88 14.19 -10.88
C LYS A 250 14.61 13.90 -11.65
N ASP A 251 14.25 12.62 -11.79
CA ASP A 251 13.11 12.19 -12.60
C ASP A 251 11.85 11.98 -11.75
N VAL A 252 12.02 11.45 -10.51
CA VAL A 252 10.91 11.10 -9.62
C VAL A 252 10.96 11.80 -8.25
N PHE A 253 11.66 12.93 -8.16
CA PHE A 253 11.77 13.81 -7.00
C PHE A 253 12.54 13.20 -5.84
N ILE A 254 12.02 12.16 -5.17
CA ILE A 254 12.67 11.44 -4.07
C ILE A 254 12.39 9.94 -4.18
N ILE A 255 13.40 9.13 -3.94
CA ILE A 255 13.29 7.69 -3.76
C ILE A 255 13.42 7.39 -2.27
N GLY A 256 12.54 6.56 -1.73
CA GLY A 256 12.55 6.16 -0.32
C GLY A 256 11.48 5.11 -0.03
N PRO A 257 11.14 4.85 1.24
CA PRO A 257 9.99 4.03 1.59
C PRO A 257 8.71 4.67 1.04
N THR A 258 7.90 3.88 0.33
CA THR A 258 6.75 4.40 -0.41
C THR A 258 5.46 3.73 0.04
N GLY A 259 5.07 2.62 -0.59
CA GLY A 259 3.79 1.97 -0.36
C GLY A 259 3.68 1.30 1.00
N LEU A 260 2.50 1.39 1.59
CA LEU A 260 2.14 0.74 2.83
C LEU A 260 0.90 -0.13 2.64
N ALA A 261 0.93 -1.36 3.16
CA ALA A 261 -0.23 -2.24 3.18
C ALA A 261 -0.32 -3.02 4.51
N LEU A 262 -1.53 -3.11 5.05
CA LEU A 262 -1.79 -3.93 6.23
C LEU A 262 -2.08 -5.37 5.79
N GLY A 263 -1.39 -6.29 6.44
CA GLY A 263 -1.62 -7.71 6.29
C GLY A 263 -2.30 -8.35 7.51
N ALA A 264 -2.46 -9.64 7.43
CA ALA A 264 -3.01 -10.43 8.53
C ALA A 264 -2.15 -10.28 9.81
N GLY A 265 -2.78 -10.37 10.98
CA GLY A 265 -2.08 -10.32 12.27
C GLY A 265 -1.51 -8.94 12.64
N GLY A 266 -1.90 -7.86 11.97
CA GLY A 266 -1.43 -6.51 12.29
C GLY A 266 -0.01 -6.19 11.80
N VAL A 267 0.50 -6.96 10.85
CA VAL A 267 1.77 -6.68 10.17
C VAL A 267 1.56 -5.55 9.18
N LEU A 268 2.43 -4.56 9.20
CA LEU A 268 2.50 -3.52 8.18
C LEU A 268 3.64 -3.84 7.21
N TYR A 269 3.32 -3.93 5.93
CA TYR A 269 4.30 -4.07 4.87
C TYR A 269 4.68 -2.71 4.30
N VAL A 270 5.96 -2.55 3.96
CA VAL A 270 6.55 -1.31 3.45
C VAL A 270 7.31 -1.62 2.17
N SER A 271 7.02 -0.93 1.07
CA SER A 271 7.87 -0.96 -0.12
C SER A 271 9.06 -0.03 0.10
N ASP A 272 10.25 -0.60 0.10
CA ASP A 272 11.52 0.13 0.19
C ASP A 272 12.11 0.23 -1.22
N ALA A 273 11.79 1.32 -1.88
CA ALA A 273 12.10 1.54 -3.29
C ALA A 273 13.61 1.60 -3.56
N LEU A 274 14.38 2.18 -2.64
CA LEU A 274 15.82 2.35 -2.80
C LEU A 274 16.59 1.03 -2.68
N THR A 275 16.18 0.15 -1.78
CA THR A 275 16.81 -1.16 -1.58
C THR A 275 16.11 -2.30 -2.30
N ASN A 276 15.11 -1.97 -3.13
CA ASN A 276 14.37 -2.87 -4.01
C ASN A 276 13.77 -4.08 -3.29
N ARG A 277 13.07 -3.83 -2.16
CA ARG A 277 12.51 -4.88 -1.29
C ARG A 277 11.14 -4.51 -0.74
N ILE A 278 10.47 -5.51 -0.18
CA ILE A 278 9.34 -5.33 0.73
C ILE A 278 9.80 -5.71 2.13
N ALA A 279 9.58 -4.80 3.07
CA ALA A 279 9.85 -5.02 4.50
C ALA A 279 8.55 -5.23 5.28
N ALA A 280 8.63 -5.94 6.40
CA ALA A 280 7.55 -6.15 7.34
C ALA A 280 7.85 -5.51 8.70
N ILE A 281 6.86 -4.87 9.28
CA ILE A 281 6.86 -4.31 10.63
C ILE A 281 5.79 -5.05 11.43
N ALA A 282 6.21 -5.93 12.32
CA ALA A 282 5.29 -6.65 13.20
C ALA A 282 4.68 -5.72 14.26
N ASP A 283 3.47 -6.06 14.72
CA ASP A 283 2.75 -5.34 15.78
C ASP A 283 2.63 -3.83 15.51
N ALA A 284 2.47 -3.44 14.24
CA ALA A 284 2.53 -2.04 13.82
C ALA A 284 1.55 -1.14 14.56
N ALA A 285 0.37 -1.67 14.91
CA ALA A 285 -0.67 -0.91 15.61
C ALA A 285 -0.37 -0.68 17.10
N SER A 286 0.51 -1.47 17.72
CA SER A 286 0.71 -1.46 19.17
C SER A 286 2.15 -1.20 19.62
N ARG A 287 3.14 -1.42 18.76
CA ARG A 287 4.55 -1.25 19.14
C ARG A 287 4.88 0.16 19.60
N THR A 288 5.79 0.28 20.54
CA THR A 288 6.16 1.55 21.17
C THR A 288 7.53 2.07 20.73
N ASP A 289 8.28 1.25 20.02
CA ASP A 289 9.65 1.52 19.56
C ASP A 289 9.79 1.24 18.06
N SER A 290 10.87 1.71 17.46
CA SER A 290 11.18 1.46 16.06
C SER A 290 11.58 0.01 15.82
N ALA A 291 11.10 -0.57 14.71
CA ALA A 291 11.56 -1.86 14.17
C ALA A 291 12.87 -1.72 13.37
N GLY A 292 13.56 -0.56 13.46
CA GLY A 292 14.64 -0.25 12.51
C GLY A 292 14.09 -0.19 11.08
N VAL A 293 14.77 -0.84 10.16
CA VAL A 293 14.34 -0.87 8.73
C VAL A 293 13.30 -1.96 8.40
N GLY A 294 12.77 -2.65 9.42
CA GLY A 294 11.86 -3.78 9.23
C GLY A 294 12.54 -5.07 8.76
N GLU A 295 11.82 -6.19 8.86
CA GLU A 295 12.26 -7.49 8.36
C GLU A 295 12.04 -7.58 6.83
N THR A 296 13.05 -8.02 6.08
CA THR A 296 12.89 -8.22 4.63
C THR A 296 12.13 -9.50 4.36
N ILE A 297 10.94 -9.41 3.73
CA ILE A 297 10.17 -10.59 3.31
C ILE A 297 10.53 -11.03 1.88
N THR A 298 10.85 -10.07 1.01
CA THR A 298 11.28 -10.37 -0.36
C THR A 298 12.13 -9.22 -0.90
N ARG A 299 13.02 -9.50 -1.85
CA ARG A 299 13.94 -8.51 -2.44
C ARG A 299 14.25 -8.88 -3.88
N ASP A 300 14.52 -7.86 -4.69
CA ASP A 300 14.96 -8.00 -6.08
C ASP A 300 14.00 -8.85 -6.95
N GLY A 301 14.50 -9.70 -7.80
CA GLY A 301 13.68 -10.57 -8.66
C GLY A 301 12.79 -9.77 -9.63
N LEU A 302 11.47 -9.92 -9.47
CA LEU A 302 10.46 -9.21 -10.26
C LEU A 302 10.27 -7.76 -9.80
N LEU A 303 10.67 -7.41 -8.57
CA LEU A 303 10.64 -6.04 -8.08
C LEU A 303 11.63 -5.15 -8.82
N LYS A 304 11.19 -3.95 -9.21
CA LYS A 304 11.98 -2.92 -9.89
C LYS A 304 11.59 -1.54 -9.35
N ARG A 305 12.19 -1.11 -8.24
CA ARG A 305 11.81 0.10 -7.50
C ARG A 305 10.34 0.03 -7.08
N PRO A 306 9.98 -0.84 -6.12
CA PRO A 306 8.58 -0.99 -5.68
C PRO A 306 8.05 0.30 -5.08
N LEU A 307 6.88 0.74 -5.53
CA LEU A 307 6.23 1.99 -5.11
C LEU A 307 4.95 1.69 -4.32
N ALA A 308 3.78 2.16 -4.79
CA ALA A 308 2.53 1.97 -4.08
C ALA A 308 2.14 0.49 -3.96
N MET A 309 1.42 0.17 -2.89
CA MET A 309 1.09 -1.20 -2.54
C MET A 309 -0.32 -1.29 -1.95
N THR A 310 -1.01 -2.39 -2.25
CA THR A 310 -2.31 -2.71 -1.68
C THR A 310 -2.41 -4.20 -1.36
N THR A 311 -3.36 -4.58 -0.51
CA THR A 311 -3.63 -6.00 -0.20
C THR A 311 -4.80 -6.48 -1.05
N ALA A 312 -4.60 -7.55 -1.81
CA ALA A 312 -5.63 -8.21 -2.60
C ALA A 312 -6.54 -9.09 -1.71
N PRO A 313 -7.74 -9.49 -2.19
CA PRO A 313 -8.67 -10.32 -1.42
C PRO A 313 -8.13 -11.69 -0.99
N ASN A 314 -7.14 -12.22 -1.71
CA ASN A 314 -6.45 -13.47 -1.34
C ASN A 314 -5.39 -13.28 -0.24
N GLY A 315 -5.21 -12.06 0.26
CA GLY A 315 -4.21 -11.71 1.28
C GLY A 315 -2.81 -11.42 0.71
N HIS A 316 -2.62 -11.53 -0.59
CA HIS A 316 -1.35 -11.18 -1.24
C HIS A 316 -1.20 -9.66 -1.39
N LEU A 317 0.04 -9.22 -1.52
CA LEU A 317 0.36 -7.84 -1.82
C LEU A 317 0.41 -7.64 -3.33
N ILE A 318 -0.18 -6.55 -3.79
CA ILE A 318 -0.02 -6.04 -5.16
C ILE A 318 0.81 -4.78 -5.08
N VAL A 319 1.92 -4.74 -5.80
CA VAL A 319 2.93 -3.68 -5.73
C VAL A 319 3.19 -3.15 -7.13
N THR A 320 3.18 -1.83 -7.32
CA THR A 320 3.60 -1.21 -8.59
C THR A 320 5.12 -1.05 -8.64
N ASN A 321 5.72 -1.31 -9.79
CA ASN A 321 7.13 -1.05 -10.05
C ASN A 321 7.34 0.35 -10.64
N GLY A 322 8.30 1.09 -10.12
CA GLY A 322 8.65 2.43 -10.64
C GLY A 322 9.63 2.42 -11.81
N LEU A 323 10.34 1.32 -12.09
CA LEU A 323 11.31 1.23 -13.19
C LEU A 323 10.80 0.41 -14.38
N ASN A 324 9.56 -0.02 -14.34
CA ASN A 324 8.85 -0.61 -15.47
C ASN A 324 7.35 -0.57 -15.20
N GLY A 325 6.54 -0.76 -16.24
CA GLY A 325 5.09 -0.73 -16.15
C GLY A 325 4.44 -2.00 -15.60
N GLN A 326 5.05 -2.67 -14.62
CA GLN A 326 4.53 -3.91 -14.05
C GLN A 326 3.95 -3.73 -12.65
N ALA A 327 2.87 -4.44 -12.38
CA ALA A 327 2.44 -4.79 -11.04
C ALA A 327 2.93 -6.19 -10.67
N ILE A 328 3.34 -6.37 -9.41
CA ILE A 328 3.88 -7.62 -8.88
C ILE A 328 2.96 -8.15 -7.79
N GLU A 329 2.59 -9.43 -7.87
CA GLU A 329 1.89 -10.11 -6.79
C GLU A 329 2.87 -10.90 -5.92
N ILE A 330 2.76 -10.71 -4.61
CA ILE A 330 3.66 -11.29 -3.62
C ILE A 330 2.83 -11.97 -2.53
N ASP A 331 3.12 -13.24 -2.25
CA ASP A 331 2.67 -13.88 -1.01
C ASP A 331 3.49 -13.34 0.16
N PRO A 332 2.90 -12.58 1.07
CA PRO A 332 3.65 -11.96 2.16
C PRO A 332 4.11 -12.95 3.24
N VAL A 333 3.55 -14.15 3.28
CA VAL A 333 3.90 -15.19 4.27
C VAL A 333 5.17 -15.92 3.84
N SER A 334 5.26 -16.32 2.58
CA SER A 334 6.43 -17.03 2.04
C SER A 334 7.49 -16.09 1.45
N GLY A 335 7.16 -14.84 1.17
CA GLY A 335 7.99 -13.90 0.43
C GLY A 335 8.08 -14.21 -1.07
N THR A 336 7.28 -15.15 -1.56
CA THR A 336 7.30 -15.56 -2.98
C THR A 336 6.69 -14.48 -3.86
N GLN A 337 7.43 -14.04 -4.87
CA GLN A 337 6.93 -13.19 -5.95
C GLN A 337 6.22 -14.09 -6.97
N ILE A 338 4.88 -14.11 -6.91
CA ILE A 338 4.03 -15.10 -7.61
C ILE A 338 3.90 -14.77 -9.08
N TYR A 339 3.64 -13.52 -9.40
CA TYR A 339 3.32 -13.10 -10.76
C TYR A 339 3.69 -11.65 -11.01
N ALA A 340 4.12 -11.34 -12.23
CA ALA A 340 4.32 -9.98 -12.74
C ALA A 340 3.39 -9.76 -13.92
N ARG A 341 2.66 -8.65 -13.91
CA ARG A 341 1.77 -8.25 -14.99
C ARG A 341 2.12 -6.87 -15.49
N TRP A 342 2.28 -6.74 -16.80
CA TRP A 342 2.32 -5.44 -17.45
C TRP A 342 0.94 -4.78 -17.34
N ILE A 343 0.88 -3.65 -16.64
CA ILE A 343 -0.30 -2.81 -16.51
C ILE A 343 -0.15 -1.52 -17.30
N ASP A 344 1.07 -1.05 -17.47
CA ASP A 344 1.46 -0.09 -18.47
C ASP A 344 2.53 -0.67 -19.39
N ALA A 345 2.33 -0.54 -20.69
CA ALA A 345 3.22 -1.05 -21.72
C ALA A 345 3.68 0.04 -22.68
N ASN A 346 3.80 1.28 -22.19
CA ASN A 346 4.26 2.42 -22.96
C ASN A 346 5.66 2.17 -23.55
N LYS A 347 5.71 1.94 -24.86
CA LYS A 347 6.94 1.61 -25.59
C LYS A 347 7.82 2.83 -25.89
N ALA A 348 7.37 4.03 -25.58
CA ALA A 348 8.20 5.23 -25.67
C ALA A 348 9.30 5.24 -24.61
N GLN A 349 9.09 4.49 -23.53
CA GLN A 349 10.04 4.37 -22.41
C GLN A 349 10.87 3.08 -22.48
N SER A 350 11.98 3.04 -21.80
CA SER A 350 12.90 1.89 -21.74
C SER A 350 13.41 1.66 -20.32
N PRO A 351 12.92 0.62 -19.61
CA PRO A 351 11.88 -0.34 -20.01
C PRO A 351 10.50 0.29 -20.22
N PRO A 352 9.57 -0.37 -20.93
CA PRO A 352 8.22 0.14 -21.10
C PRO A 352 7.55 0.50 -19.77
N GLY A 353 6.82 1.61 -19.70
CA GLY A 353 6.13 2.09 -18.50
C GLY A 353 7.06 2.51 -17.34
N SER A 354 8.34 2.81 -17.63
CA SER A 354 9.29 3.26 -16.61
C SER A 354 8.99 4.68 -16.18
N GLY A 355 8.68 4.86 -14.90
CA GLY A 355 8.35 6.16 -14.30
C GLY A 355 6.86 6.45 -14.21
N ASP A 356 5.99 5.65 -14.84
CA ASP A 356 4.58 6.00 -15.06
C ASP A 356 3.62 5.50 -13.96
N LEU A 357 4.03 4.53 -13.14
CA LEU A 357 3.16 3.90 -12.16
C LEU A 357 3.41 4.44 -10.75
N PHE A 358 2.36 4.97 -10.12
CA PHE A 358 2.41 5.39 -8.72
C PHE A 358 1.28 4.75 -7.91
N GLY A 359 0.17 5.45 -7.69
CA GLY A 359 -0.93 5.02 -6.84
C GLY A 359 -1.66 3.79 -7.34
N ILE A 360 -2.12 2.97 -6.38
CA ILE A 360 -2.95 1.80 -6.59
C ILE A 360 -3.99 1.68 -5.49
N ALA A 361 -5.23 1.32 -5.82
CA ALA A 361 -6.29 1.05 -4.84
C ALA A 361 -7.23 -0.04 -5.32
N MET A 362 -7.56 -1.00 -4.45
CA MET A 362 -8.54 -2.05 -4.74
C MET A 362 -9.94 -1.47 -4.96
N THR A 363 -10.71 -2.06 -5.88
CA THR A 363 -12.14 -1.79 -5.95
C THR A 363 -12.84 -2.26 -4.66
N LEU A 364 -13.99 -1.69 -4.30
CA LEU A 364 -14.73 -2.12 -3.12
C LEU A 364 -15.25 -3.57 -3.22
N SER A 365 -15.46 -4.07 -4.43
CA SER A 365 -15.84 -5.46 -4.70
C SER A 365 -14.67 -6.44 -4.60
N GLY A 366 -13.42 -5.93 -4.66
CA GLY A 366 -12.23 -6.76 -4.68
C GLY A 366 -12.00 -7.53 -5.99
N ASP A 367 -12.72 -7.19 -7.05
CA ASP A 367 -12.64 -7.86 -8.36
C ASP A 367 -11.62 -7.21 -9.32
N GLY A 368 -10.98 -6.12 -8.89
CA GLY A 368 -9.99 -5.38 -9.64
C GLY A 368 -9.34 -4.29 -8.80
N PHE A 369 -8.53 -3.45 -9.44
CA PHE A 369 -7.93 -2.29 -8.81
C PHE A 369 -7.81 -1.12 -9.77
N TYR A 370 -7.87 0.08 -9.23
CA TYR A 370 -7.50 1.30 -9.94
C TYR A 370 -6.01 1.56 -9.78
N TYR A 371 -5.40 2.13 -10.83
CA TYR A 371 -4.05 2.65 -10.80
C TYR A 371 -3.96 3.92 -11.65
N VAL A 372 -2.92 4.71 -11.44
CA VAL A 372 -2.65 5.91 -12.23
C VAL A 372 -1.44 5.72 -13.11
N GLU A 373 -1.54 6.24 -14.33
CA GLU A 373 -0.45 6.41 -15.29
C GLU A 373 -0.14 7.92 -15.37
N ASP A 374 1.00 8.33 -14.88
CA ASP A 374 1.33 9.74 -14.71
C ASP A 374 1.68 10.44 -16.02
N GLU A 375 2.42 9.81 -16.93
CA GLU A 375 2.83 10.43 -18.20
C GLU A 375 1.63 10.84 -19.06
N VAL A 376 0.58 10.03 -19.07
CA VAL A 376 -0.66 10.31 -19.82
C VAL A 376 -1.77 10.91 -18.97
N ASN A 377 -1.52 11.07 -17.66
CA ASN A 377 -2.46 11.64 -16.70
C ASN A 377 -3.81 10.93 -16.66
N MET A 378 -3.79 9.61 -16.58
CA MET A 378 -4.98 8.77 -16.65
C MET A 378 -5.22 7.96 -15.38
N LEU A 379 -6.50 7.84 -15.03
CA LEU A 379 -6.98 6.82 -14.12
C LEU A 379 -7.36 5.59 -14.94
N VAL A 380 -6.86 4.43 -14.56
CA VAL A 380 -7.08 3.14 -15.24
C VAL A 380 -7.64 2.12 -14.27
N LEU A 381 -8.53 1.24 -14.76
CA LEU A 381 -9.10 0.11 -14.02
C LEU A 381 -8.59 -1.20 -14.62
N ALA A 382 -7.89 -1.98 -13.80
CA ALA A 382 -7.57 -3.39 -14.08
C ALA A 382 -8.67 -4.30 -13.53
N HIS A 383 -9.25 -5.19 -14.39
CA HIS A 383 -10.38 -6.04 -14.02
C HIS A 383 -10.50 -7.32 -14.88
#